data_c7f2c31ee45eb6e119ee9e2c777709de
#
_entry.id   c7f2c31ee45eb6e119ee9e2c777709de
#
_cell.length_a   1.000
_cell.length_b   1.000
_cell.length_c   1.000
_cell.angle_alpha   90.00
_cell.angle_beta   90.00
_cell.angle_gamma   90.00
#
_symmetry.space_group_name_H-M   'P 1'
#
loop_
_entity.id
_entity.type
_entity.pdbx_description
1 polymer ?
#
loop_
_entity_poly.entity_id
_entity_poly.type
_entity_poly.pdbx_seq_one_letter_code
_entity_poly.pdbx_strand_id
1 'polypeptide(L)'
;MSRFAAAAFFVLFGLTVCFADAAAPRVLPEGKQPNDTRLAAPKDLNGYFPLVMPQSKEEWAKRADVVRRQIAVAEGIWPTPERTPLNVVIHGRIDKGDYTVEKAYFESVPGFFVTGNLYRPKNKSGKVPGVLFPHGHWNDGRFIDIGRQAVRKEIVIGSERFENGGRSLLQALPVQVARMGCVCFHYDMIGYADSTQLSFELGHRFAKQRPEMNTTDGWGLFSPQAEAHLQSIMGLQTWNSVRALDFLLDLPEVDSSRIAVTGASGGGTQTMLLAGIDSRVTVSFPAVMVSTAMQGGCTCENASCLRVETGNIEFAGLFAPKPQGMTAANDWTKEMATKGFPELKQLYTLLGAPKNVELFANTHFQHNYNYVSRAAFFGFINKHFKLGVEEPVVEEDYDRLGRTELTVWDVTHPKPASGDDFERRLCSYLAEASRRQFDALQPRDGASLAKWREVVGGAVETIVGGMLPAKSDLEIADQQVTEAGNHTRFTGLLKDKSRGAELPAVLLQPSNWNGRAVIWLS
;
A
#
# COMPACT_ATOMS: atom_id res chain seq x y z
N MET A 1 72.55 48.94 53.25
CA MET A 1 72.18 49.77 52.14
C MET A 1 70.79 49.28 51.61
N SER A 2 69.83 50.04 52.00
CA SER A 2 68.41 49.76 51.74
C SER A 2 67.98 50.18 50.30
N ARG A 3 67.19 49.41 49.67
CA ARG A 3 66.35 49.90 48.58
C ARG A 3 64.88 49.40 48.77
N PHE A 4 64.04 50.38 49.05
CA PHE A 4 62.60 50.25 49.06
C PHE A 4 62.08 50.07 47.63
N ALA A 5 61.23 49.08 47.38
CA ALA A 5 60.45 49.00 46.17
C ALA A 5 58.99 49.16 46.58
N ALA A 6 58.38 50.23 46.09
CA ALA A 6 56.96 50.53 46.23
C ALA A 6 56.16 49.66 45.30
N ALA A 7 55.23 48.88 45.79
CA ALA A 7 54.25 48.14 45.01
C ALA A 7 53.01 49.01 44.81
N ALA A 8 52.70 49.40 43.58
CA ALA A 8 51.45 50.05 43.23
C ALA A 8 50.35 49.01 42.97
N PHE A 9 49.29 49.03 43.79
CA PHE A 9 48.09 48.23 43.63
C PHE A 9 47.18 48.92 42.56
N PHE A 10 47.09 48.31 41.44
CA PHE A 10 46.01 48.66 40.45
C PHE A 10 44.76 47.84 40.81
N VAL A 11 43.74 48.53 41.33
CA VAL A 11 42.39 47.94 41.47
C VAL A 11 41.71 48.03 40.13
N LEU A 12 41.62 46.94 39.38
CA LEU A 12 40.78 46.81 38.20
C LEU A 12 39.33 46.62 38.67
N PHE A 13 38.52 47.68 38.51
CA PHE A 13 37.06 47.54 38.57
C PHE A 13 36.58 46.82 37.32
N GLY A 14 36.38 45.52 37.41
CA GLY A 14 35.71 44.74 36.40
C GLY A 14 34.21 45.12 36.40
N LEU A 15 33.79 45.90 35.42
CA LEU A 15 32.37 46.01 35.07
C LEU A 15 31.92 44.65 34.52
N THR A 16 31.33 43.82 35.38
CA THR A 16 30.59 42.64 34.98
C THR A 16 29.29 43.15 34.35
N VAL A 17 29.26 43.31 33.01
CA VAL A 17 28.01 43.45 32.31
C VAL A 17 27.28 42.13 32.40
N CYS A 18 26.36 42.01 33.36
CA CYS A 18 25.36 40.96 33.35
C CYS A 18 24.50 41.18 32.10
N PHE A 19 24.80 40.46 31.05
CA PHE A 19 23.78 40.18 30.02
C PHE A 19 22.68 39.40 30.76
N ALA A 20 21.61 40.07 31.12
CA ALA A 20 20.37 39.39 31.47
C ALA A 20 20.06 38.49 30.28
N ASP A 21 20.13 37.21 30.46
CA ASP A 21 19.70 36.21 29.51
C ASP A 21 18.22 36.53 29.24
N ALA A 22 17.95 37.26 28.17
CA ALA A 22 16.58 37.54 27.78
C ALA A 22 15.99 36.19 27.39
N ALA A 23 15.14 35.64 28.26
CA ALA A 23 14.47 34.38 28.00
C ALA A 23 13.87 34.40 26.58
N ALA A 24 14.09 33.34 25.82
CA ALA A 24 13.58 33.23 24.46
C ALA A 24 12.09 33.57 24.43
N PRO A 25 11.62 34.38 23.47
CA PRO A 25 10.23 34.81 23.41
C PRO A 25 9.33 33.59 23.28
N ARG A 26 8.39 33.42 24.21
CA ARG A 26 7.41 32.32 24.23
C ARG A 26 6.05 32.86 23.84
N VAL A 27 5.31 32.10 23.03
CA VAL A 27 3.89 32.35 22.72
C VAL A 27 2.99 31.78 23.79
N LEU A 28 3.29 30.58 24.27
CA LEU A 28 2.53 29.90 25.31
C LEU A 28 3.31 29.90 26.64
N PRO A 29 2.60 29.90 27.79
CA PRO A 29 3.22 29.70 29.09
C PRO A 29 4.05 28.42 29.14
N GLU A 30 5.01 28.37 30.05
CA GLU A 30 5.84 27.19 30.26
C GLU A 30 5.00 25.95 30.59
N GLY A 31 5.32 24.83 29.91
CA GLY A 31 4.60 23.56 30.07
C GLY A 31 3.24 23.52 29.36
N LYS A 32 2.83 24.58 28.68
CA LYS A 32 1.63 24.56 27.82
C LYS A 32 1.99 24.23 26.39
N GLN A 33 1.16 23.40 25.76
CA GLN A 33 1.23 23.06 24.35
C GLN A 33 0.05 23.69 23.61
N PRO A 34 0.18 23.97 22.30
CA PRO A 34 -0.95 24.37 21.47
C PRO A 34 -2.01 23.27 21.39
N ASN A 35 -3.25 23.66 21.15
CA ASN A 35 -4.35 22.70 20.92
C ASN A 35 -4.32 22.22 19.46
N ASP A 36 -3.26 21.52 19.12
CA ASP A 36 -2.95 21.07 17.75
C ASP A 36 -3.26 19.57 17.62
N THR A 37 -4.14 19.22 16.69
CA THR A 37 -4.55 17.82 16.45
C THR A 37 -3.38 16.91 16.10
N ARG A 38 -2.29 17.46 15.54
CA ARG A 38 -1.07 16.71 15.19
C ARG A 38 -0.25 16.28 16.41
N LEU A 39 -0.50 16.86 17.58
CA LEU A 39 0.12 16.46 18.85
C LEU A 39 -0.63 15.30 19.53
N ALA A 40 -1.79 14.91 19.02
CA ALA A 40 -2.48 13.71 19.48
C ALA A 40 -1.61 12.46 19.21
N ALA A 41 -1.79 11.41 20.02
CA ALA A 41 -1.13 10.15 19.79
C ALA A 41 -1.44 9.64 18.37
N PRO A 42 -0.41 9.27 17.56
CA PRO A 42 -0.64 8.76 16.23
C PRO A 42 -1.45 7.46 16.29
N LYS A 43 -2.32 7.25 15.32
CA LYS A 43 -2.98 5.95 15.14
C LYS A 43 -1.92 4.93 14.73
N ASP A 44 -2.01 3.75 15.31
CA ASP A 44 -1.21 2.61 14.90
C ASP A 44 -1.93 1.78 13.81
N LEU A 45 -1.32 0.69 13.38
CA LEU A 45 -1.89 -0.20 12.37
C LEU A 45 -3.15 -0.96 12.85
N ASN A 46 -3.51 -0.87 14.13
CA ASN A 46 -4.75 -1.39 14.71
C ASN A 46 -5.81 -0.30 14.88
N GLY A 47 -5.51 0.93 14.46
CA GLY A 47 -6.42 2.05 14.50
C GLY A 47 -7.57 1.92 13.48
N TYR A 48 -8.74 2.44 13.83
CA TYR A 48 -9.84 2.59 12.90
C TYR A 48 -9.74 3.92 12.15
N PHE A 49 -9.81 3.83 10.82
CA PHE A 49 -9.87 4.97 9.92
C PHE A 49 -11.23 4.94 9.20
N PRO A 50 -12.26 5.57 9.78
CA PRO A 50 -13.59 5.59 9.17
C PRO A 50 -13.56 6.33 7.83
N LEU A 51 -14.35 5.86 6.88
CA LEU A 51 -14.58 6.57 5.64
C LEU A 51 -15.38 7.85 5.92
N VAL A 52 -14.76 9.00 5.70
CA VAL A 52 -15.47 10.28 5.73
C VAL A 52 -16.39 10.32 4.51
N MET A 53 -17.71 10.27 4.79
CA MET A 53 -18.70 10.15 3.72
C MET A 53 -18.79 11.44 2.89
N PRO A 54 -18.51 11.36 1.57
CA PRO A 54 -18.66 12.52 0.68
C PRO A 54 -20.12 12.92 0.52
N GLN A 55 -20.37 14.21 0.28
CA GLN A 55 -21.72 14.75 0.11
C GLN A 55 -22.23 14.57 -1.33
N SER A 56 -21.33 14.35 -2.31
CA SER A 56 -21.68 14.16 -3.72
C SER A 56 -20.72 13.20 -4.43
N LYS A 57 -21.11 12.78 -5.65
CA LYS A 57 -20.26 11.97 -6.53
C LYS A 57 -18.99 12.71 -6.93
N GLU A 58 -19.10 14.01 -7.14
CA GLU A 58 -18.00 14.89 -7.54
C GLU A 58 -16.98 15.05 -6.40
N GLU A 59 -17.45 15.17 -5.16
CA GLU A 59 -16.59 15.20 -3.98
C GLU A 59 -15.86 13.86 -3.81
N TRP A 60 -16.57 12.74 -3.96
CA TRP A 60 -15.94 11.43 -3.96
C TRP A 60 -14.88 11.28 -5.04
N ALA A 61 -15.18 11.70 -6.28
CA ALA A 61 -14.22 11.60 -7.37
C ALA A 61 -12.91 12.33 -7.06
N LYS A 62 -13.00 13.57 -6.53
CA LYS A 62 -11.82 14.34 -6.10
C LYS A 62 -11.05 13.63 -4.97
N ARG A 63 -11.76 13.14 -3.95
CA ARG A 63 -11.13 12.41 -2.84
C ARG A 63 -10.47 11.11 -3.33
N ALA A 64 -11.14 10.35 -4.18
CA ALA A 64 -10.61 9.12 -4.75
C ALA A 64 -9.31 9.35 -5.54
N ASP A 65 -9.23 10.45 -6.31
CA ASP A 65 -8.01 10.79 -7.04
C ASP A 65 -6.85 11.15 -6.09
N VAL A 66 -7.12 11.86 -4.99
CA VAL A 66 -6.13 12.14 -3.94
C VAL A 66 -5.64 10.84 -3.30
N VAL A 67 -6.54 9.92 -2.93
CA VAL A 67 -6.17 8.66 -2.27
C VAL A 67 -5.42 7.73 -3.24
N ARG A 68 -5.81 7.64 -4.51
CA ARG A 68 -5.05 6.88 -5.53
C ARG A 68 -3.64 7.42 -5.70
N ARG A 69 -3.49 8.74 -5.76
CA ARG A 69 -2.17 9.39 -5.81
C ARG A 69 -1.36 9.07 -4.55
N GLN A 70 -2.00 9.13 -3.38
CA GLN A 70 -1.35 8.79 -2.10
C GLN A 70 -0.83 7.34 -2.10
N ILE A 71 -1.62 6.38 -2.56
CA ILE A 71 -1.18 4.98 -2.71
C ILE A 71 0.02 4.92 -3.65
N ALA A 72 -0.09 5.51 -4.84
CA ALA A 72 0.97 5.44 -5.84
C ALA A 72 2.28 6.11 -5.39
N VAL A 73 2.20 7.26 -4.69
CA VAL A 73 3.36 7.94 -4.10
C VAL A 73 3.99 7.12 -2.99
N ALA A 74 3.17 6.66 -2.03
CA ALA A 74 3.65 5.89 -0.88
C ALA A 74 4.32 4.56 -1.28
N GLU A 75 3.87 3.97 -2.38
CA GLU A 75 4.41 2.72 -2.92
C GLU A 75 5.57 2.93 -3.91
N GLY A 76 5.99 4.18 -4.15
CA GLY A 76 7.09 4.49 -5.07
C GLY A 76 6.78 4.20 -6.54
N ILE A 77 5.49 4.17 -6.91
CA ILE A 77 5.02 3.96 -8.29
C ILE A 77 4.37 5.22 -8.90
N TRP A 78 4.72 6.37 -8.37
CA TRP A 78 4.32 7.68 -8.88
C TRP A 78 5.53 8.53 -9.29
N PRO A 79 5.60 9.09 -10.51
CA PRO A 79 4.70 8.77 -11.63
C PRO A 79 4.79 7.30 -12.02
N THR A 80 3.77 6.77 -12.70
CA THR A 80 3.74 5.35 -13.08
C THR A 80 5.06 4.91 -13.71
N PRO A 81 5.71 3.85 -13.21
CA PRO A 81 6.97 3.36 -13.77
C PRO A 81 6.83 2.95 -15.23
N GLU A 82 7.92 3.04 -15.98
CA GLU A 82 7.98 2.57 -17.35
C GLU A 82 7.67 1.05 -17.41
N ARG A 83 6.78 0.67 -18.31
CA ARG A 83 6.48 -0.74 -18.58
C ARG A 83 7.56 -1.33 -19.48
N THR A 84 8.54 -2.00 -18.87
CA THR A 84 9.56 -2.77 -19.59
C THR A 84 8.95 -4.04 -20.18
N PRO A 85 9.58 -4.67 -21.22
CA PRO A 85 9.13 -5.96 -21.73
C PRO A 85 9.01 -7.01 -20.62
N LEU A 86 7.94 -7.80 -20.64
CA LEU A 86 7.70 -8.82 -19.62
C LEU A 86 8.61 -10.05 -19.79
N ASN A 87 9.14 -10.30 -20.99
CA ASN A 87 9.97 -11.49 -21.26
C ASN A 87 9.31 -12.78 -20.74
N VAL A 88 8.05 -12.97 -21.09
CA VAL A 88 7.21 -14.07 -20.58
C VAL A 88 7.73 -15.42 -20.98
N VAL A 89 7.81 -16.32 -20.00
CA VAL A 89 8.07 -17.75 -20.22
C VAL A 89 6.90 -18.56 -19.64
N ILE A 90 6.26 -19.38 -20.47
CA ILE A 90 5.24 -20.35 -20.09
C ILE A 90 5.72 -21.73 -20.52
N HIS A 91 5.75 -22.68 -19.58
CA HIS A 91 6.26 -24.02 -19.84
C HIS A 91 5.62 -25.10 -18.95
N GLY A 92 5.99 -26.34 -19.12
CA GLY A 92 5.66 -27.45 -18.22
C GLY A 92 4.15 -27.71 -18.09
N ARG A 93 3.43 -27.71 -19.23
CA ARG A 93 1.98 -27.93 -19.26
C ARG A 93 1.58 -29.31 -18.73
N ILE A 94 0.65 -29.32 -17.78
CA ILE A 94 0.04 -30.52 -17.19
C ILE A 94 -1.44 -30.53 -17.57
N ASP A 95 -1.91 -31.61 -18.17
CA ASP A 95 -3.30 -31.83 -18.54
C ASP A 95 -4.04 -32.52 -17.38
N LYS A 96 -5.14 -31.92 -16.92
CA LYS A 96 -5.98 -32.40 -15.83
C LYS A 96 -7.39 -32.81 -16.31
N GLY A 97 -7.55 -33.02 -17.63
CA GLY A 97 -8.82 -33.42 -18.24
C GLY A 97 -9.69 -32.24 -18.64
N ASP A 98 -10.24 -31.52 -17.70
CA ASP A 98 -11.14 -30.37 -17.89
C ASP A 98 -10.42 -29.00 -17.86
N TYR A 99 -9.20 -28.97 -17.33
CA TYR A 99 -8.32 -27.81 -17.32
C TYR A 99 -6.86 -28.19 -17.54
N THR A 100 -5.98 -27.20 -17.74
CA THR A 100 -4.53 -27.38 -17.75
C THR A 100 -3.87 -26.46 -16.73
N VAL A 101 -2.69 -26.87 -16.25
CA VAL A 101 -1.83 -26.07 -15.38
C VAL A 101 -0.48 -25.90 -16.06
N GLU A 102 0.00 -24.66 -16.13
CA GLU A 102 1.29 -24.32 -16.71
C GLU A 102 2.11 -23.50 -15.71
N LYS A 103 3.41 -23.63 -15.79
CA LYS A 103 4.38 -22.83 -15.06
C LYS A 103 4.58 -21.52 -15.82
N ALA A 104 4.54 -20.39 -15.15
CA ALA A 104 4.72 -19.10 -15.79
C ALA A 104 5.58 -18.18 -14.95
N TYR A 105 6.50 -17.46 -15.60
CA TYR A 105 7.24 -16.37 -14.98
C TYR A 105 7.55 -15.28 -15.99
N PHE A 106 7.75 -14.07 -15.51
CA PHE A 106 8.06 -12.90 -16.33
C PHE A 106 8.74 -11.81 -15.48
N GLU A 107 9.39 -10.86 -16.15
CA GLU A 107 10.03 -9.73 -15.49
C GLU A 107 9.02 -8.60 -15.19
N SER A 108 8.86 -8.23 -13.92
CA SER A 108 8.09 -7.03 -13.54
C SER A 108 8.91 -5.74 -13.66
N VAL A 109 10.18 -5.83 -13.35
CA VAL A 109 11.27 -4.92 -13.72
C VAL A 109 12.44 -5.77 -14.22
N PRO A 110 13.40 -5.20 -14.98
CA PRO A 110 14.52 -5.98 -15.51
C PRO A 110 15.25 -6.80 -14.44
N GLY A 111 15.29 -8.11 -14.63
CA GLY A 111 15.92 -9.06 -13.73
C GLY A 111 15.14 -9.40 -12.45
N PHE A 112 13.98 -8.81 -12.21
CA PHE A 112 13.10 -9.16 -11.08
C PHE A 112 11.84 -9.86 -11.58
N PHE A 113 11.62 -11.08 -11.14
CA PHE A 113 10.62 -11.97 -11.70
C PHE A 113 9.38 -12.16 -10.83
N VAL A 114 8.22 -12.13 -11.47
CA VAL A 114 6.97 -12.67 -10.93
C VAL A 114 6.86 -14.13 -11.40
N THR A 115 6.55 -15.02 -10.46
CA THR A 115 6.41 -16.46 -10.69
C THR A 115 5.00 -16.93 -10.34
N GLY A 116 4.52 -17.99 -10.95
CA GLY A 116 3.20 -18.51 -10.66
C GLY A 116 2.78 -19.70 -11.51
N ASN A 117 1.53 -20.12 -11.32
CA ASN A 117 0.91 -21.13 -12.16
C ASN A 117 -0.31 -20.56 -12.88
N LEU A 118 -0.39 -20.87 -14.16
CA LEU A 118 -1.47 -20.47 -15.04
C LEU A 118 -2.43 -21.65 -15.24
N TYR A 119 -3.66 -21.48 -14.80
CA TYR A 119 -4.74 -22.46 -14.94
C TYR A 119 -5.65 -22.03 -16.09
N ARG A 120 -5.84 -22.92 -17.05
CA ARG A 120 -6.63 -22.63 -18.26
C ARG A 120 -7.78 -23.61 -18.41
N PRO A 121 -9.00 -23.13 -18.70
CA PRO A 121 -10.10 -24.02 -19.04
C PRO A 121 -9.84 -24.73 -20.37
N LYS A 122 -10.33 -25.97 -20.48
CA LYS A 122 -10.37 -26.70 -21.75
C LYS A 122 -11.75 -26.60 -22.39
N ASN A 123 -11.81 -26.84 -23.70
CA ASN A 123 -13.06 -26.94 -24.46
C ASN A 123 -13.93 -25.68 -24.40
N LYS A 124 -13.30 -24.49 -24.32
CA LYS A 124 -13.98 -23.19 -24.44
C LYS A 124 -13.64 -22.56 -25.78
N SER A 125 -14.63 -21.99 -26.42
CA SER A 125 -14.48 -21.21 -27.64
C SER A 125 -14.49 -19.71 -27.35
N GLY A 126 -13.70 -18.94 -28.09
CA GLY A 126 -13.62 -17.49 -27.92
C GLY A 126 -12.87 -17.06 -26.67
N LYS A 127 -13.00 -15.77 -26.34
CA LYS A 127 -12.33 -15.20 -25.17
C LYS A 127 -13.10 -15.48 -23.89
N VAL A 128 -12.38 -15.81 -22.82
CA VAL A 128 -12.89 -16.14 -21.48
C VAL A 128 -12.44 -15.14 -20.44
N PRO A 129 -13.15 -14.99 -19.32
CA PRO A 129 -12.71 -14.10 -18.23
C PRO A 129 -11.35 -14.47 -17.68
N GLY A 130 -10.62 -13.45 -17.19
CA GLY A 130 -9.37 -13.62 -16.49
C GLY A 130 -9.49 -13.37 -14.99
N VAL A 131 -8.77 -14.14 -14.18
CA VAL A 131 -8.71 -14.01 -12.72
C VAL A 131 -7.25 -13.94 -12.27
N LEU A 132 -6.90 -12.88 -11.53
CA LEU A 132 -5.64 -12.79 -10.80
C LEU A 132 -5.84 -13.29 -9.38
N PHE A 133 -4.92 -14.12 -8.91
CA PHE A 133 -4.98 -14.66 -7.57
C PHE A 133 -3.64 -14.49 -6.84
N PRO A 134 -3.37 -13.32 -6.20
CA PRO A 134 -2.31 -13.17 -5.21
C PRO A 134 -2.66 -13.96 -3.95
N HIS A 135 -1.75 -14.80 -3.48
CA HIS A 135 -1.97 -15.52 -2.22
C HIS A 135 -1.58 -14.68 -1.00
N GLY A 136 -2.03 -15.06 0.19
CA GLY A 136 -1.67 -14.44 1.45
C GLY A 136 -0.47 -15.11 2.14
N HIS A 137 -0.34 -14.86 3.46
CA HIS A 137 0.77 -15.34 4.28
C HIS A 137 0.58 -16.81 4.73
N TRP A 138 0.39 -17.72 3.80
CA TRP A 138 0.37 -19.15 4.08
C TRP A 138 1.77 -19.75 3.89
N ASN A 139 2.16 -20.62 4.82
CA ASN A 139 3.42 -21.35 4.70
C ASN A 139 3.49 -22.03 3.33
N ASP A 140 4.65 -21.96 2.68
CA ASP A 140 4.90 -22.48 1.34
C ASP A 140 4.11 -21.83 0.19
N GLY A 141 3.31 -20.77 0.46
CA GLY A 141 2.53 -20.08 -0.57
C GLY A 141 1.69 -21.05 -1.39
N ARG A 142 1.72 -20.95 -2.72
CA ARG A 142 0.94 -21.82 -3.63
C ARG A 142 1.30 -23.31 -3.55
N PHE A 143 2.41 -23.69 -2.91
CA PHE A 143 2.79 -25.09 -2.67
C PHE A 143 2.15 -25.69 -1.41
N ILE A 144 1.35 -24.94 -0.68
CA ILE A 144 0.79 -25.36 0.61
C ILE A 144 0.13 -26.74 0.53
N ASP A 145 0.45 -27.57 1.53
CA ASP A 145 -0.22 -28.83 1.83
C ASP A 145 -0.34 -28.97 3.33
N ILE A 146 -1.53 -28.76 3.86
CA ILE A 146 -1.78 -28.86 5.30
C ILE A 146 -1.80 -30.30 5.82
N GLY A 147 -1.75 -31.28 4.90
CA GLY A 147 -1.76 -32.71 5.22
C GLY A 147 -3.14 -33.26 5.57
N ARG A 148 -3.27 -34.61 5.50
CA ARG A 148 -4.55 -35.31 5.70
C ARG A 148 -5.16 -35.10 7.08
N GLN A 149 -4.34 -35.09 8.14
CA GLN A 149 -4.85 -34.96 9.49
C GLN A 149 -5.47 -33.55 9.74
N ALA A 150 -4.84 -32.51 9.21
CA ALA A 150 -5.33 -31.14 9.36
C ALA A 150 -6.62 -30.95 8.55
N VAL A 151 -6.64 -31.37 7.27
CA VAL A 151 -7.84 -31.19 6.44
C VAL A 151 -9.06 -31.94 6.98
N ARG A 152 -8.89 -33.11 7.62
CA ARG A 152 -10.00 -33.82 8.29
C ARG A 152 -10.62 -33.01 9.42
N LYS A 153 -9.80 -32.23 10.17
CA LYS A 153 -10.32 -31.31 11.18
C LYS A 153 -11.12 -30.17 10.53
N GLU A 154 -10.61 -29.63 9.43
CA GLU A 154 -11.31 -28.60 8.68
C GLU A 154 -12.65 -29.09 8.10
N ILE A 155 -12.71 -30.35 7.64
CA ILE A 155 -13.95 -30.95 7.18
C ILE A 155 -14.96 -31.11 8.34
N VAL A 156 -14.49 -31.56 9.52
CA VAL A 156 -15.35 -31.75 10.70
C VAL A 156 -16.01 -30.43 11.15
N ILE A 157 -15.28 -29.31 11.08
CA ILE A 157 -15.83 -27.99 11.44
C ILE A 157 -16.58 -27.33 10.27
N GLY A 158 -16.65 -27.96 9.09
CA GLY A 158 -17.37 -27.46 7.92
C GLY A 158 -16.64 -26.36 7.13
N SER A 159 -15.35 -26.13 7.40
CA SER A 159 -14.54 -25.15 6.67
C SER A 159 -14.00 -25.71 5.35
N GLU A 160 -13.84 -27.03 5.22
CA GLU A 160 -13.50 -27.74 3.99
C GLU A 160 -14.46 -28.89 3.73
N ARG A 161 -14.49 -29.36 2.49
CA ARG A 161 -15.41 -30.42 2.06
C ARG A 161 -14.69 -31.68 1.60
N PHE A 162 -13.52 -31.55 0.99
CA PHE A 162 -12.81 -32.63 0.35
C PHE A 162 -11.45 -32.90 1.00
N GLU A 163 -11.08 -34.17 1.14
CA GLU A 163 -9.79 -34.54 1.75
C GLU A 163 -8.61 -34.19 0.82
N ASN A 164 -8.76 -34.34 -0.50
CA ASN A 164 -7.71 -34.02 -1.45
C ASN A 164 -7.59 -32.52 -1.70
N GLY A 165 -8.67 -31.90 -2.13
CA GLY A 165 -8.69 -30.47 -2.48
C GLY A 165 -8.46 -29.56 -1.29
N GLY A 166 -9.07 -29.88 -0.15
CA GLY A 166 -8.94 -29.11 1.08
C GLY A 166 -7.53 -29.12 1.70
N ARG A 167 -6.63 -30.01 1.28
CA ARG A 167 -5.21 -29.98 1.68
C ARG A 167 -4.48 -28.77 1.12
N SER A 168 -4.94 -28.20 0.01
CA SER A 168 -4.36 -27.01 -0.59
C SER A 168 -5.44 -26.02 -0.99
N LEU A 169 -5.90 -25.25 -0.01
CA LEU A 169 -6.89 -24.19 -0.21
C LEU A 169 -6.50 -23.20 -1.33
N LEU A 170 -5.20 -23.03 -1.57
CA LEU A 170 -4.69 -22.12 -2.60
C LEU A 170 -4.68 -22.75 -4.00
N GLN A 171 -4.66 -24.08 -4.15
CA GLN A 171 -4.87 -24.74 -5.44
C GLN A 171 -6.36 -24.94 -5.74
N ALA A 172 -7.19 -25.16 -4.73
CA ALA A 172 -8.63 -25.39 -4.90
C ALA A 172 -9.32 -24.25 -5.66
N LEU A 173 -8.97 -23.01 -5.34
CA LEU A 173 -9.56 -21.83 -5.98
C LEU A 173 -9.29 -21.77 -7.50
N PRO A 174 -8.03 -21.75 -8.00
CA PRO A 174 -7.77 -21.63 -9.43
C PRO A 174 -8.24 -22.86 -10.22
N VAL A 175 -8.27 -24.04 -9.62
CA VAL A 175 -8.85 -25.25 -10.24
C VAL A 175 -10.33 -25.04 -10.53
N GLN A 176 -11.11 -24.64 -9.53
CA GLN A 176 -12.54 -24.41 -9.72
C GLN A 176 -12.82 -23.23 -10.66
N VAL A 177 -12.02 -22.16 -10.60
CA VAL A 177 -12.11 -21.01 -11.52
C VAL A 177 -11.90 -21.47 -12.98
N ALA A 178 -10.91 -22.34 -13.22
CA ALA A 178 -10.70 -22.90 -14.56
C ALA A 178 -11.85 -23.79 -15.01
N ARG A 179 -12.42 -24.63 -14.13
CA ARG A 179 -13.63 -25.43 -14.41
C ARG A 179 -14.85 -24.57 -14.75
N MET A 180 -14.98 -23.41 -14.12
CA MET A 180 -16.02 -22.42 -14.43
C MET A 180 -15.81 -21.74 -15.78
N GLY A 181 -14.68 -21.97 -16.45
CA GLY A 181 -14.37 -21.45 -17.77
C GLY A 181 -13.60 -20.12 -17.77
N CYS A 182 -12.87 -19.81 -16.72
CA CYS A 182 -12.00 -18.65 -16.63
C CYS A 182 -10.52 -19.05 -16.69
N VAL A 183 -9.66 -18.18 -17.22
CA VAL A 183 -8.20 -18.29 -17.02
C VAL A 183 -7.86 -17.74 -15.66
N CYS A 184 -7.06 -18.46 -14.85
CA CYS A 184 -6.59 -17.97 -13.56
C CYS A 184 -5.06 -17.98 -13.50
N PHE A 185 -4.47 -16.84 -13.16
CA PHE A 185 -3.06 -16.73 -12.85
C PHE A 185 -2.88 -16.60 -11.33
N HIS A 186 -2.40 -17.70 -10.73
CA HIS A 186 -2.04 -17.77 -9.31
C HIS A 186 -0.57 -17.48 -9.16
N TYR A 187 -0.21 -16.26 -8.75
CA TYR A 187 1.17 -15.80 -8.68
C TYR A 187 1.68 -15.64 -7.25
N ASP A 188 2.98 -15.75 -7.11
CA ASP A 188 3.66 -15.72 -5.82
C ASP A 188 3.78 -14.30 -5.28
N MET A 189 3.59 -14.16 -3.98
CA MET A 189 4.04 -12.99 -3.24
C MET A 189 5.55 -13.06 -3.02
N ILE A 190 6.19 -11.91 -2.95
CA ILE A 190 7.64 -11.78 -2.71
C ILE A 190 8.03 -12.58 -1.45
N GLY A 191 9.10 -13.37 -1.54
CA GLY A 191 9.61 -14.20 -0.46
C GLY A 191 8.90 -15.55 -0.29
N TYR A 192 7.88 -15.87 -1.11
CA TYR A 192 7.15 -17.14 -1.06
C TYR A 192 7.39 -18.00 -2.30
N ALA A 193 7.19 -19.29 -2.14
CA ALA A 193 7.22 -20.31 -3.19
C ALA A 193 8.46 -20.19 -4.10
N ASP A 194 8.32 -19.68 -5.32
CA ASP A 194 9.41 -19.49 -6.27
C ASP A 194 9.92 -18.03 -6.34
N SER A 195 9.20 -17.07 -5.77
CA SER A 195 9.57 -15.65 -5.75
C SER A 195 10.54 -15.34 -4.60
N THR A 196 11.75 -15.91 -4.65
CA THR A 196 12.76 -15.89 -3.58
C THR A 196 13.99 -15.05 -3.89
N GLN A 197 13.94 -14.16 -4.88
CA GLN A 197 15.04 -13.22 -5.16
C GLN A 197 15.24 -12.23 -3.99
N LEU A 198 14.16 -11.82 -3.37
CA LEU A 198 14.13 -11.19 -2.04
C LEU A 198 13.60 -12.22 -1.05
N SER A 199 14.26 -12.37 0.09
CA SER A 199 13.94 -13.45 1.03
C SER A 199 12.61 -13.21 1.76
N PHE A 200 12.06 -14.28 2.34
CA PHE A 200 10.88 -14.20 3.20
C PHE A 200 11.14 -13.28 4.41
N GLU A 201 12.31 -13.39 5.01
CA GLU A 201 12.70 -12.60 6.20
C GLU A 201 12.78 -11.11 5.89
N LEU A 202 13.18 -10.77 4.66
CA LEU A 202 13.19 -9.39 4.18
C LEU A 202 11.79 -8.90 3.84
N GLY A 203 11.01 -9.72 3.13
CA GLY A 203 9.71 -9.35 2.59
C GLY A 203 8.57 -9.31 3.60
N HIS A 204 8.70 -10.04 4.74
CA HIS A 204 7.61 -10.25 5.66
C HIS A 204 7.99 -9.96 7.10
N ARG A 205 6.95 -9.76 7.95
CA ARG A 205 7.05 -9.21 9.29
C ARG A 205 7.60 -7.78 9.22
N PHE A 206 7.71 -7.09 10.34
CA PHE A 206 8.29 -5.75 10.34
C PHE A 206 9.80 -5.85 10.30
N ALA A 207 10.37 -5.09 9.38
CA ALA A 207 11.77 -5.16 9.05
C ALA A 207 12.69 -4.74 10.18
N LYS A 208 13.90 -5.30 10.13
CA LYS A 208 15.00 -4.94 11.00
C LYS A 208 15.96 -4.04 10.22
N GLN A 209 16.59 -3.12 10.95
CA GLN A 209 17.70 -2.34 10.41
C GLN A 209 18.86 -3.25 10.04
N ARG A 210 19.45 -3.01 8.87
CA ARG A 210 20.58 -3.74 8.31
C ARG A 210 21.70 -2.74 7.98
N PRO A 211 22.58 -2.39 8.95
CA PRO A 211 23.62 -1.37 8.75
C PRO A 211 24.53 -1.65 7.55
N GLU A 212 24.77 -2.91 7.23
CA GLU A 212 25.57 -3.37 6.08
C GLU A 212 24.91 -3.06 4.73
N MET A 213 23.61 -2.82 4.73
CA MET A 213 22.81 -2.44 3.55
C MET A 213 22.54 -0.92 3.48
N ASN A 214 23.21 -0.13 4.33
CA ASN A 214 23.05 1.32 4.39
C ASN A 214 24.34 2.03 3.96
N THR A 215 24.71 1.92 2.69
CA THR A 215 25.90 2.55 2.13
C THR A 215 25.53 3.50 0.99
N THR A 216 26.36 4.53 0.76
CA THR A 216 26.13 5.55 -0.27
C THR A 216 26.17 4.99 -1.68
N ASP A 217 27.00 3.98 -1.91
CA ASP A 217 27.24 3.40 -3.24
C ASP A 217 26.34 2.20 -3.57
N GLY A 218 25.52 1.78 -2.61
CA GLY A 218 24.57 0.69 -2.79
C GLY A 218 23.83 0.40 -1.50
N TRP A 219 22.54 0.62 -1.53
CA TRP A 219 21.66 0.39 -0.37
C TRP A 219 20.65 -0.72 -0.66
N GLY A 220 20.12 -1.27 0.40
CA GLY A 220 18.99 -2.19 0.35
C GLY A 220 17.71 -1.56 0.88
N LEU A 221 16.63 -2.31 0.80
CA LEU A 221 15.33 -1.95 1.35
C LEU A 221 15.44 -1.68 2.87
N PHE A 222 14.60 -0.79 3.38
CA PHE A 222 14.57 -0.32 4.78
C PHE A 222 15.77 0.52 5.21
N SER A 223 16.68 0.86 4.31
CA SER A 223 17.69 1.88 4.57
C SER A 223 17.09 3.29 4.48
N PRO A 224 17.71 4.32 5.09
CA PRO A 224 17.29 5.71 4.90
C PRO A 224 17.24 6.14 3.43
N GLN A 225 18.12 5.59 2.58
CA GLN A 225 18.13 5.86 1.15
C GLN A 225 16.90 5.25 0.46
N ALA A 226 16.56 4.00 0.77
CA ALA A 226 15.35 3.37 0.24
C ALA A 226 14.09 4.14 0.66
N GLU A 227 14.01 4.57 1.93
CA GLU A 227 12.90 5.41 2.43
C GLU A 227 12.84 6.75 1.70
N ALA A 228 13.98 7.42 1.48
CA ALA A 228 14.03 8.67 0.73
C ALA A 228 13.59 8.54 -0.74
N HIS A 229 13.70 7.34 -1.32
CA HIS A 229 13.24 6.99 -2.65
C HIS A 229 11.86 6.31 -2.66
N LEU A 230 11.20 6.17 -1.51
CA LEU A 230 9.93 5.45 -1.34
C LEU A 230 9.98 4.01 -1.89
N GLN A 231 11.15 3.36 -1.78
CA GLN A 231 11.35 1.97 -2.18
C GLN A 231 10.91 1.05 -1.05
N SER A 232 9.92 0.21 -1.31
CA SER A 232 9.36 -0.69 -0.28
C SER A 232 8.98 -2.05 -0.87
N ILE A 233 8.91 -3.06 -0.01
CA ILE A 233 8.37 -4.38 -0.39
C ILE A 233 6.93 -4.26 -0.88
N MET A 234 6.13 -3.41 -0.24
CA MET A 234 4.74 -3.21 -0.65
C MET A 234 4.64 -2.62 -2.05
N GLY A 235 5.42 -1.60 -2.36
CA GLY A 235 5.47 -1.00 -3.69
C GLY A 235 5.90 -1.99 -4.76
N LEU A 236 6.95 -2.80 -4.49
CA LEU A 236 7.38 -3.86 -5.39
C LEU A 236 6.28 -4.92 -5.59
N GLN A 237 5.57 -5.31 -4.52
CA GLN A 237 4.50 -6.29 -4.59
C GLN A 237 3.30 -5.75 -5.39
N THR A 238 2.93 -4.48 -5.19
CA THR A 238 1.84 -3.84 -5.96
C THR A 238 2.24 -3.69 -7.42
N TRP A 239 3.49 -3.31 -7.71
CA TRP A 239 3.98 -3.28 -9.09
C TRP A 239 3.96 -4.66 -9.74
N ASN A 240 4.36 -5.72 -9.02
CA ASN A 240 4.23 -7.09 -9.47
C ASN A 240 2.77 -7.44 -9.83
N SER A 241 1.81 -6.98 -9.03
CA SER A 241 0.37 -7.20 -9.29
C SER A 241 -0.09 -6.46 -10.55
N VAL A 242 0.37 -5.22 -10.79
CA VAL A 242 0.10 -4.45 -12.02
C VAL A 242 0.68 -5.19 -13.24
N ARG A 243 1.91 -5.70 -13.14
CA ARG A 243 2.57 -6.44 -14.23
C ARG A 243 1.95 -7.83 -14.45
N ALA A 244 1.45 -8.47 -13.38
CA ALA A 244 0.65 -9.70 -13.50
C ALA A 244 -0.67 -9.46 -14.25
N LEU A 245 -1.27 -8.28 -14.06
CA LEU A 245 -2.44 -7.87 -14.86
C LEU A 245 -2.06 -7.63 -16.33
N ASP A 246 -0.91 -6.99 -16.62
CA ASP A 246 -0.40 -6.86 -17.98
C ASP A 246 -0.23 -8.23 -18.62
N PHE A 247 0.45 -9.16 -17.92
CA PHE A 247 0.63 -10.55 -18.39
C PHE A 247 -0.70 -11.26 -18.70
N LEU A 248 -1.68 -11.16 -17.80
CA LEU A 248 -2.99 -11.81 -17.98
C LEU A 248 -3.72 -11.24 -19.20
N LEU A 249 -3.63 -9.93 -19.42
CA LEU A 249 -4.30 -9.24 -20.53
C LEU A 249 -3.63 -9.49 -21.89
N ASP A 250 -2.34 -9.84 -21.90
CA ASP A 250 -1.60 -10.19 -23.11
C ASP A 250 -1.91 -11.62 -23.60
N LEU A 251 -2.57 -12.45 -22.77
CA LEU A 251 -2.99 -13.79 -23.18
C LEU A 251 -4.15 -13.68 -24.22
N PRO A 252 -4.00 -14.28 -25.41
CA PRO A 252 -4.94 -14.07 -26.51
C PRO A 252 -6.37 -14.56 -26.24
N GLU A 253 -6.51 -15.55 -25.37
CA GLU A 253 -7.80 -16.11 -24.96
C GLU A 253 -8.50 -15.33 -23.85
N VAL A 254 -7.87 -14.31 -23.25
CA VAL A 254 -8.47 -13.55 -22.15
C VAL A 254 -9.34 -12.40 -22.67
N ASP A 255 -10.54 -12.28 -22.12
CA ASP A 255 -11.45 -11.16 -22.31
C ASP A 255 -11.11 -10.01 -21.38
N SER A 256 -10.48 -8.98 -21.90
CA SER A 256 -10.05 -7.80 -21.14
C SER A 256 -11.20 -7.01 -20.49
N SER A 257 -12.44 -7.25 -20.89
CA SER A 257 -13.61 -6.62 -20.27
C SER A 257 -14.14 -7.38 -19.05
N ARG A 258 -13.60 -8.58 -18.75
CA ARG A 258 -14.02 -9.45 -17.66
C ARG A 258 -12.81 -9.94 -16.85
N ILE A 259 -12.26 -9.05 -16.03
CA ILE A 259 -11.08 -9.30 -15.21
C ILE A 259 -11.44 -9.22 -13.73
N ALA A 260 -11.23 -10.31 -12.99
CA ALA A 260 -11.33 -10.33 -11.54
C ALA A 260 -9.96 -10.38 -10.87
N VAL A 261 -9.89 -9.84 -9.67
CA VAL A 261 -8.80 -10.08 -8.74
C VAL A 261 -9.37 -10.54 -7.41
N THR A 262 -8.76 -11.59 -6.82
CA THR A 262 -9.13 -12.12 -5.51
C THR A 262 -7.90 -12.67 -4.81
N GLY A 263 -7.87 -12.52 -3.49
CA GLY A 263 -6.85 -13.07 -2.61
C GLY A 263 -7.24 -12.84 -1.18
N ALA A 264 -6.64 -13.57 -0.27
CA ALA A 264 -6.95 -13.46 1.14
C ALA A 264 -5.74 -12.96 1.94
N SER A 265 -5.96 -12.31 3.10
CA SER A 265 -4.87 -11.79 3.93
C SER A 265 -4.01 -10.79 3.14
N GLY A 266 -2.68 -10.94 3.10
CA GLY A 266 -1.80 -10.13 2.25
C GLY A 266 -2.20 -10.14 0.76
N GLY A 267 -2.75 -11.26 0.26
CA GLY A 267 -3.36 -11.31 -1.08
C GLY A 267 -4.64 -10.46 -1.18
N GLY A 268 -5.39 -10.32 -0.09
CA GLY A 268 -6.53 -9.41 0.01
C GLY A 268 -6.10 -7.94 -0.03
N THR A 269 -4.94 -7.62 0.58
CA THR A 269 -4.32 -6.29 0.46
C THR A 269 -4.01 -5.96 -1.01
N GLN A 270 -3.34 -6.88 -1.72
CA GLN A 270 -3.02 -6.70 -3.13
C GLN A 270 -4.28 -6.63 -4.01
N THR A 271 -5.31 -7.43 -3.68
CA THR A 271 -6.62 -7.38 -4.35
C THR A 271 -7.26 -5.99 -4.24
N MET A 272 -7.33 -5.46 -3.03
CA MET A 272 -7.94 -4.16 -2.75
C MET A 272 -7.19 -3.02 -3.43
N LEU A 273 -5.87 -3.02 -3.32
CA LEU A 273 -5.03 -1.94 -3.86
C LEU A 273 -4.98 -1.97 -5.39
N LEU A 274 -4.72 -3.14 -6.00
CA LEU A 274 -4.72 -3.26 -7.46
C LEU A 274 -6.07 -2.81 -8.04
N ALA A 275 -7.19 -3.27 -7.47
CA ALA A 275 -8.51 -2.86 -7.90
C ALA A 275 -8.74 -1.34 -7.74
N GLY A 276 -8.23 -0.75 -6.66
CA GLY A 276 -8.35 0.69 -6.38
C GLY A 276 -7.58 1.59 -7.34
N ILE A 277 -6.40 1.14 -7.81
CA ILE A 277 -5.49 1.96 -8.64
C ILE A 277 -5.51 1.63 -10.13
N ASP A 278 -5.92 0.41 -10.52
CA ASP A 278 -5.93 -0.01 -11.93
C ASP A 278 -7.35 -0.22 -12.45
N SER A 279 -7.78 0.64 -13.34
CA SER A 279 -9.14 0.65 -13.89
C SER A 279 -9.48 -0.56 -14.76
N ARG A 280 -8.51 -1.36 -15.19
CA ARG A 280 -8.70 -2.56 -16.01
C ARG A 280 -9.31 -3.73 -15.23
N VAL A 281 -9.21 -3.73 -13.90
CA VAL A 281 -9.94 -4.67 -13.03
C VAL A 281 -11.42 -4.34 -13.07
N THR A 282 -12.28 -5.35 -13.27
CA THR A 282 -13.73 -5.19 -13.39
C THR A 282 -14.52 -5.82 -12.24
N VAL A 283 -13.92 -6.78 -11.52
CA VAL A 283 -14.48 -7.42 -10.31
C VAL A 283 -13.38 -7.53 -9.26
N SER A 284 -13.65 -7.13 -8.02
CA SER A 284 -12.74 -7.24 -6.87
C SER A 284 -13.35 -8.11 -5.78
N PHE A 285 -12.53 -9.01 -5.19
CA PHE A 285 -13.00 -9.84 -4.08
C PHE A 285 -11.89 -10.05 -3.04
N PRO A 286 -11.55 -9.03 -2.23
CA PRO A 286 -10.61 -9.18 -1.12
C PRO A 286 -11.21 -10.04 -0.01
N ALA A 287 -10.56 -11.16 0.30
CA ALA A 287 -11.00 -12.06 1.37
C ALA A 287 -10.23 -11.76 2.67
N VAL A 288 -10.95 -11.67 3.79
CA VAL A 288 -10.45 -11.54 5.18
C VAL A 288 -9.34 -10.48 5.35
N MET A 289 -9.49 -9.32 4.68
CA MET A 289 -8.49 -8.24 4.76
C MET A 289 -9.07 -6.85 4.93
N VAL A 290 -10.17 -6.50 4.27
CA VAL A 290 -10.81 -5.19 4.50
C VAL A 290 -11.27 -5.13 5.95
N SER A 291 -10.75 -4.18 6.73
CA SER A 291 -10.87 -4.22 8.19
C SER A 291 -10.91 -2.83 8.82
N THR A 292 -11.58 -2.76 9.96
CA THR A 292 -11.58 -1.60 10.87
C THR A 292 -10.66 -1.78 12.08
N ALA A 293 -10.11 -2.99 12.28
CA ALA A 293 -9.32 -3.32 13.46
C ALA A 293 -7.82 -3.52 13.16
N MET A 294 -7.45 -3.75 11.89
CA MET A 294 -6.06 -3.92 11.48
C MET A 294 -5.88 -3.40 10.06
N GLN A 295 -4.89 -2.53 9.87
CA GLN A 295 -4.63 -1.88 8.58
C GLN A 295 -3.57 -2.60 7.74
N GLY A 296 -2.83 -3.51 8.35
CA GLY A 296 -1.78 -4.32 7.73
C GLY A 296 -0.87 -4.87 8.81
N GLY A 297 -0.71 -6.18 8.86
CA GLY A 297 0.08 -6.90 9.87
C GLY A 297 1.52 -7.20 9.45
N CYS A 298 1.94 -6.73 8.27
CA CYS A 298 3.21 -7.09 7.68
C CYS A 298 3.82 -5.94 6.86
N THR A 299 5.13 -5.97 6.66
CA THR A 299 5.87 -5.02 5.81
C THR A 299 5.34 -4.99 4.38
N CYS A 300 4.96 -6.14 3.81
CA CYS A 300 4.40 -6.23 2.46
C CYS A 300 2.97 -5.66 2.33
N GLU A 301 2.41 -5.16 3.41
CA GLU A 301 1.08 -4.53 3.49
C GLU A 301 1.15 -3.06 3.91
N ASN A 302 2.36 -2.54 4.10
CA ASN A 302 2.59 -1.20 4.61
C ASN A 302 3.72 -0.48 3.87
N ALA A 303 3.55 0.82 3.73
CA ALA A 303 4.56 1.75 3.21
C ALA A 303 4.45 3.09 3.93
N SER A 304 5.54 3.85 3.98
CA SER A 304 5.56 5.21 4.51
C SER A 304 4.56 6.09 3.75
N CYS A 305 3.86 6.97 4.46
CA CYS A 305 2.82 7.87 3.94
C CYS A 305 1.53 7.19 3.41
N LEU A 306 1.45 5.85 3.37
CA LEU A 306 0.31 5.13 2.78
C LEU A 306 -1.01 5.42 3.50
N ARG A 307 -1.00 5.44 4.85
CA ARG A 307 -2.22 5.54 5.67
C ARG A 307 -2.29 6.84 6.48
N VAL A 308 -1.90 7.95 5.86
CA VAL A 308 -2.13 9.28 6.45
C VAL A 308 -3.58 9.67 6.16
N GLU A 309 -4.41 9.78 7.20
CA GLU A 309 -5.84 10.13 7.15
C GLU A 309 -6.69 9.23 6.23
N THR A 310 -6.26 7.99 6.02
CA THR A 310 -6.99 7.00 5.21
C THR A 310 -6.69 5.60 5.72
N GLY A 311 -7.49 4.62 5.29
CA GLY A 311 -7.33 3.22 5.67
C GLY A 311 -8.04 2.24 4.75
N ASN A 312 -8.06 0.97 5.14
CA ASN A 312 -8.53 -0.12 4.30
C ASN A 312 -9.98 0.03 3.81
N ILE A 313 -10.85 0.67 4.59
CA ILE A 313 -12.25 0.90 4.17
C ILE A 313 -12.28 1.87 2.98
N GLU A 314 -11.53 2.97 3.04
CA GLU A 314 -11.47 3.92 1.94
C GLU A 314 -10.75 3.34 0.72
N PHE A 315 -9.70 2.54 0.91
CA PHE A 315 -9.03 1.83 -0.18
C PHE A 315 -9.98 0.88 -0.91
N ALA A 316 -10.79 0.10 -0.17
CA ALA A 316 -11.84 -0.72 -0.79
C ALA A 316 -12.89 0.15 -1.50
N GLY A 317 -13.22 1.32 -0.95
CA GLY A 317 -14.13 2.30 -1.54
C GLY A 317 -13.67 2.83 -2.91
N LEU A 318 -12.36 2.86 -3.19
CA LEU A 318 -11.83 3.33 -4.49
C LEU A 318 -12.34 2.51 -5.68
N PHE A 319 -12.76 1.26 -5.45
CA PHE A 319 -13.29 0.39 -6.51
C PHE A 319 -14.74 0.69 -6.87
N ALA A 320 -15.48 1.38 -6.00
CA ALA A 320 -16.85 1.78 -6.29
C ALA A 320 -16.95 2.64 -7.56
N PRO A 321 -17.98 2.44 -8.40
CA PRO A 321 -19.19 1.63 -8.22
C PRO A 321 -19.13 0.21 -8.84
N LYS A 322 -17.94 -0.30 -9.20
CA LYS A 322 -17.78 -1.62 -9.79
C LYS A 322 -18.09 -2.74 -8.80
N PRO A 323 -18.40 -3.97 -9.28
CA PRO A 323 -18.73 -5.10 -8.41
C PRO A 323 -17.59 -5.48 -7.46
N GLN A 324 -17.85 -5.43 -6.15
CA GLN A 324 -16.92 -5.81 -5.09
C GLN A 324 -17.59 -6.70 -4.06
N GLY A 325 -17.12 -7.95 -3.94
CA GLY A 325 -17.44 -8.84 -2.82
C GLY A 325 -16.29 -8.86 -1.80
N MET A 326 -16.57 -9.24 -0.57
CA MET A 326 -15.54 -9.45 0.44
C MET A 326 -15.99 -10.47 1.48
N THR A 327 -15.03 -11.14 2.13
CA THR A 327 -15.32 -12.02 3.25
C THR A 327 -14.81 -11.48 4.57
N ALA A 328 -15.48 -11.83 5.67
CA ALA A 328 -15.03 -11.60 7.03
C ALA A 328 -15.04 -12.91 7.83
N ALA A 329 -14.09 -13.05 8.76
CA ALA A 329 -13.90 -14.21 9.61
C ALA A 329 -13.78 -13.80 11.09
N ASN A 330 -13.53 -14.76 11.98
CA ASN A 330 -13.20 -14.48 13.38
C ASN A 330 -11.75 -14.04 13.53
N ASP A 331 -11.44 -12.91 12.95
CA ASP A 331 -10.13 -12.27 12.98
C ASP A 331 -10.32 -10.75 13.06
N TRP A 332 -9.39 -9.98 12.56
CA TRP A 332 -9.48 -8.50 12.49
C TRP A 332 -10.61 -7.99 11.59
N THR A 333 -11.26 -8.86 10.80
CA THR A 333 -12.39 -8.50 9.94
C THR A 333 -13.76 -8.75 10.59
N LYS A 334 -13.82 -9.32 11.80
CA LYS A 334 -15.06 -9.76 12.47
C LYS A 334 -16.11 -8.66 12.64
N GLU A 335 -15.69 -7.41 12.74
CA GLU A 335 -16.58 -6.26 12.95
C GLU A 335 -17.15 -5.67 11.65
N MET A 336 -16.71 -6.16 10.48
CA MET A 336 -17.05 -5.57 9.19
C MET A 336 -18.56 -5.44 8.95
N ALA A 337 -19.37 -6.40 9.42
CA ALA A 337 -20.81 -6.36 9.22
C ALA A 337 -21.49 -5.15 9.88
N THR A 338 -20.94 -4.69 11.00
CA THR A 338 -21.52 -3.58 11.80
C THR A 338 -20.72 -2.30 11.72
N LYS A 339 -19.46 -2.38 11.22
CA LYS A 339 -18.52 -1.27 11.20
C LYS A 339 -17.63 -1.41 9.95
N GLY A 340 -17.57 -0.40 9.12
CA GLY A 340 -16.83 -0.41 7.85
C GLY A 340 -17.69 -0.80 6.64
N PHE A 341 -18.33 -1.97 6.62
CA PHE A 341 -19.20 -2.34 5.50
C PHE A 341 -20.44 -1.42 5.35
N PRO A 342 -21.10 -0.95 6.42
CA PRO A 342 -22.15 0.06 6.30
C PRO A 342 -21.69 1.34 5.59
N GLU A 343 -20.44 1.76 5.82
CA GLU A 343 -19.83 2.94 5.16
C GLU A 343 -19.63 2.68 3.67
N LEU A 344 -19.08 1.52 3.30
CA LEU A 344 -18.97 1.11 1.90
C LEU A 344 -20.34 1.03 1.22
N LYS A 345 -21.34 0.47 1.89
CA LYS A 345 -22.71 0.38 1.38
C LYS A 345 -23.32 1.75 1.13
N GLN A 346 -23.08 2.69 2.02
CA GLN A 346 -23.51 4.08 1.86
C GLN A 346 -22.82 4.74 0.65
N LEU A 347 -21.51 4.57 0.50
CA LEU A 347 -20.76 5.07 -0.66
C LEU A 347 -21.31 4.50 -1.97
N TYR A 348 -21.50 3.17 -2.04
CA TYR A 348 -22.07 2.53 -3.23
C TYR A 348 -23.50 3.01 -3.52
N THR A 349 -24.27 3.34 -2.48
CA THR A 349 -25.61 3.91 -2.62
C THR A 349 -25.53 5.33 -3.21
N LEU A 350 -24.64 6.17 -2.69
CA LEU A 350 -24.38 7.51 -3.24
C LEU A 350 -24.00 7.46 -4.73
N LEU A 351 -23.20 6.46 -5.12
CA LEU A 351 -22.77 6.28 -6.51
C LEU A 351 -23.83 5.61 -7.40
N GLY A 352 -24.98 5.20 -6.85
CA GLY A 352 -26.10 4.60 -7.58
C GLY A 352 -25.96 3.10 -7.85
N ALA A 353 -25.05 2.41 -7.14
CA ALA A 353 -24.77 0.99 -7.36
C ALA A 353 -24.81 0.16 -6.05
N PRO A 354 -25.83 0.28 -5.19
CA PRO A 354 -25.85 -0.36 -3.87
C PRO A 354 -25.82 -1.89 -3.93
N LYS A 355 -26.18 -2.50 -5.07
CA LYS A 355 -26.17 -3.96 -5.26
C LYS A 355 -24.79 -4.50 -5.69
N ASN A 356 -23.84 -3.62 -5.98
CA ASN A 356 -22.52 -4.00 -6.45
C ASN A 356 -21.52 -4.24 -5.30
N VAL A 357 -21.89 -4.00 -4.05
CA VAL A 357 -21.04 -4.33 -2.89
C VAL A 357 -21.73 -5.36 -2.00
N GLU A 358 -21.01 -6.45 -1.68
CA GLU A 358 -21.52 -7.56 -0.88
C GLU A 358 -20.49 -8.00 0.16
N LEU A 359 -20.95 -8.34 1.37
CA LEU A 359 -20.12 -8.89 2.46
C LEU A 359 -20.64 -10.27 2.84
N PHE A 360 -19.74 -11.26 2.86
CA PHE A 360 -19.97 -12.62 3.32
C PHE A 360 -19.27 -12.81 4.67
N ALA A 361 -20.00 -12.54 5.76
CA ALA A 361 -19.46 -12.58 7.12
C ALA A 361 -19.61 -13.98 7.72
N ASN A 362 -18.54 -14.77 7.69
CA ASN A 362 -18.45 -16.13 8.22
C ASN A 362 -17.61 -16.16 9.52
N THR A 363 -18.01 -15.40 10.52
CA THR A 363 -17.25 -15.16 11.76
C THR A 363 -17.18 -16.35 12.71
N HIS A 364 -17.75 -17.50 12.36
CA HIS A 364 -17.55 -18.76 13.06
C HIS A 364 -16.29 -19.51 12.61
N PHE A 365 -15.69 -19.14 11.47
CA PHE A 365 -14.38 -19.64 11.04
C PHE A 365 -13.25 -18.69 11.45
N GLN A 366 -12.08 -19.26 11.71
CA GLN A 366 -10.85 -18.48 11.89
C GLN A 366 -10.39 -17.89 10.55
N HIS A 367 -9.29 -17.14 10.54
CA HIS A 367 -8.68 -16.57 9.34
C HIS A 367 -8.46 -17.60 8.24
N ASN A 368 -9.06 -17.40 7.06
CA ASN A 368 -9.15 -18.44 6.04
C ASN A 368 -9.36 -17.92 4.61
N TYR A 369 -9.18 -18.82 3.63
CA TYR A 369 -9.83 -18.78 2.32
C TYR A 369 -10.38 -20.20 2.04
N ASN A 370 -11.19 -20.68 2.96
CA ASN A 370 -11.73 -22.03 2.98
C ASN A 370 -12.82 -22.26 1.92
N TYR A 371 -13.35 -23.47 1.85
CA TYR A 371 -14.42 -23.85 0.93
C TYR A 371 -15.62 -22.87 0.94
N VAL A 372 -16.07 -22.44 2.13
CA VAL A 372 -17.24 -21.54 2.26
C VAL A 372 -16.93 -20.15 1.68
N SER A 373 -15.76 -19.63 1.96
CA SER A 373 -15.30 -18.34 1.42
C SER A 373 -15.04 -18.40 -0.09
N ARG A 374 -14.52 -19.54 -0.59
CA ARG A 374 -14.34 -19.77 -2.03
C ARG A 374 -15.68 -19.88 -2.76
N ALA A 375 -16.66 -20.59 -2.17
CA ALA A 375 -18.01 -20.69 -2.73
C ALA A 375 -18.69 -19.32 -2.90
N ALA A 376 -18.51 -18.40 -1.93
CA ALA A 376 -18.97 -17.02 -2.05
C ALA A 376 -18.32 -16.30 -3.24
N PHE A 377 -17.00 -16.45 -3.43
CA PHE A 377 -16.30 -15.89 -4.58
C PHE A 377 -16.79 -16.49 -5.90
N PHE A 378 -16.98 -17.80 -5.99
CA PHE A 378 -17.45 -18.46 -7.21
C PHE A 378 -18.84 -17.99 -7.63
N GLY A 379 -19.79 -17.91 -6.69
CA GLY A 379 -21.13 -17.36 -6.96
C GLY A 379 -21.05 -15.90 -7.39
N PHE A 380 -20.17 -15.11 -6.75
CA PHE A 380 -19.98 -13.71 -7.09
C PHE A 380 -19.47 -13.50 -8.53
N ILE A 381 -18.42 -14.22 -8.96
CA ILE A 381 -17.94 -14.11 -10.34
C ILE A 381 -18.90 -14.75 -11.35
N ASN A 382 -19.61 -15.83 -10.99
CA ASN A 382 -20.65 -16.41 -11.84
C ASN A 382 -21.70 -15.37 -12.20
N LYS A 383 -22.21 -14.65 -11.22
CA LYS A 383 -23.18 -13.56 -11.37
C LYS A 383 -22.65 -12.42 -12.23
N HIS A 384 -21.48 -11.89 -11.90
CA HIS A 384 -20.97 -10.66 -12.52
C HIS A 384 -20.32 -10.87 -13.89
N PHE A 385 -19.75 -12.04 -14.13
CA PHE A 385 -19.23 -12.42 -15.46
C PHE A 385 -20.26 -13.13 -16.34
N LYS A 386 -21.42 -13.45 -15.78
CA LYS A 386 -22.50 -14.18 -16.48
C LYS A 386 -21.98 -15.51 -17.07
N LEU A 387 -21.31 -16.31 -16.23
CA LEU A 387 -20.69 -17.55 -16.66
C LEU A 387 -21.71 -18.63 -17.02
N GLY A 388 -22.93 -18.55 -16.47
CA GLY A 388 -24.01 -19.53 -16.72
C GLY A 388 -23.80 -20.86 -16.00
N VAL A 389 -22.98 -20.88 -14.96
CA VAL A 389 -22.80 -22.04 -14.10
C VAL A 389 -24.02 -22.17 -13.19
N GLU A 390 -24.51 -23.41 -12.98
CA GLU A 390 -25.65 -23.67 -12.11
C GLU A 390 -25.37 -23.22 -10.66
N GLU A 391 -26.35 -22.57 -10.05
CA GLU A 391 -26.26 -22.09 -8.66
C GLU A 391 -26.97 -23.06 -7.69
N PRO A 392 -26.43 -23.29 -6.50
CA PRO A 392 -25.15 -22.77 -6.00
C PRO A 392 -23.94 -23.41 -6.70
N VAL A 393 -22.90 -22.62 -6.99
CA VAL A 393 -21.67 -23.18 -7.58
C VAL A 393 -21.01 -24.10 -6.56
N VAL A 394 -20.96 -25.38 -6.89
CA VAL A 394 -20.39 -26.42 -6.02
C VAL A 394 -18.97 -26.73 -6.45
N GLU A 395 -18.03 -26.52 -5.53
CA GLU A 395 -16.64 -26.95 -5.74
C GLU A 395 -16.55 -28.47 -5.81
N GLU A 396 -15.80 -28.97 -6.76
CA GLU A 396 -15.53 -30.41 -6.92
C GLU A 396 -14.12 -30.76 -6.46
N ASP A 397 -13.94 -31.97 -5.94
CA ASP A 397 -12.61 -32.47 -5.56
C ASP A 397 -11.67 -32.56 -6.77
N TYR A 398 -10.38 -32.52 -6.51
CA TYR A 398 -9.35 -32.55 -7.53
C TYR A 398 -8.05 -33.22 -7.03
N ASP A 399 -7.25 -33.75 -7.92
CA ASP A 399 -5.94 -34.27 -7.62
C ASP A 399 -4.92 -33.14 -7.53
N ARG A 400 -4.48 -32.84 -6.31
CA ARG A 400 -3.53 -31.79 -5.99
C ARG A 400 -2.17 -32.05 -6.67
N LEU A 401 -1.58 -31.03 -7.24
CA LEU A 401 -0.20 -31.05 -7.74
C LEU A 401 0.79 -30.76 -6.61
N GLY A 402 1.94 -31.43 -6.65
CA GLY A 402 3.02 -31.23 -5.70
C GLY A 402 3.97 -30.10 -6.08
N ARG A 403 4.91 -29.78 -5.17
CA ARG A 403 5.91 -28.72 -5.39
C ARG A 403 6.71 -28.93 -6.69
N THR A 404 7.17 -30.15 -6.97
CA THR A 404 7.96 -30.45 -8.18
C THR A 404 7.19 -30.18 -9.47
N GLU A 405 5.88 -30.42 -9.45
CA GLU A 405 5.01 -30.19 -10.60
C GLU A 405 4.68 -28.70 -10.79
N LEU A 406 4.64 -27.93 -9.71
CA LEU A 406 4.25 -26.52 -9.73
C LEU A 406 5.42 -25.53 -9.81
N THR A 407 6.63 -25.90 -9.30
CA THR A 407 7.78 -24.98 -9.34
C THR A 407 8.14 -24.58 -10.77
N VAL A 408 8.36 -23.28 -10.96
CA VAL A 408 8.70 -22.73 -12.29
C VAL A 408 10.17 -22.93 -12.64
N TRP A 409 11.02 -23.15 -11.62
CA TRP A 409 12.45 -23.31 -11.81
C TRP A 409 12.84 -24.78 -12.01
N ASP A 410 13.62 -25.05 -13.04
CA ASP A 410 14.18 -26.37 -13.33
C ASP A 410 15.54 -26.22 -14.02
N VAL A 411 16.11 -27.31 -14.54
CA VAL A 411 17.43 -27.32 -15.20
C VAL A 411 17.46 -26.42 -16.45
N THR A 412 16.32 -26.33 -17.15
CA THR A 412 16.19 -25.51 -18.37
C THR A 412 15.72 -24.09 -18.09
N HIS A 413 15.16 -23.86 -16.90
CA HIS A 413 14.69 -22.58 -16.40
C HIS A 413 15.33 -22.33 -15.02
N PRO A 414 16.63 -21.94 -14.97
CA PRO A 414 17.37 -21.82 -13.72
C PRO A 414 16.87 -20.64 -12.87
N LYS A 415 17.01 -20.78 -11.55
CA LYS A 415 16.71 -19.69 -10.63
C LYS A 415 17.53 -18.45 -10.95
N PRO A 416 16.93 -17.25 -10.92
CA PRO A 416 17.65 -16.00 -11.12
C PRO A 416 18.56 -15.65 -9.92
N ALA A 417 19.43 -14.66 -10.12
CA ALA A 417 20.24 -14.09 -9.04
C ALA A 417 19.36 -13.56 -7.91
N SER A 418 19.84 -13.71 -6.67
CA SER A 418 19.12 -13.33 -5.43
C SER A 418 20.11 -12.83 -4.37
N GLY A 419 19.58 -12.43 -3.20
CA GLY A 419 20.37 -11.98 -2.06
C GLY A 419 20.78 -10.50 -2.16
N ASP A 420 21.70 -10.10 -1.28
CA ASP A 420 22.02 -8.69 -1.02
C ASP A 420 22.51 -7.93 -2.26
N ASP A 421 23.36 -8.54 -3.08
CA ASP A 421 23.85 -7.91 -4.31
C ASP A 421 22.74 -7.72 -5.35
N PHE A 422 21.81 -8.65 -5.43
CA PHE A 422 20.64 -8.49 -6.27
C PHE A 422 19.76 -7.35 -5.75
N GLU A 423 19.51 -7.30 -4.46
CA GLU A 423 18.69 -6.27 -3.82
C GLU A 423 19.28 -4.87 -4.04
N ARG A 424 20.59 -4.68 -3.87
CA ARG A 424 21.28 -3.41 -4.17
C ARG A 424 21.10 -2.98 -5.63
N ARG A 425 21.28 -3.91 -6.57
CA ARG A 425 21.05 -3.61 -8.00
C ARG A 425 19.61 -3.23 -8.29
N LEU A 426 18.65 -3.91 -7.66
CA LEU A 426 17.23 -3.59 -7.81
C LEU A 426 16.92 -2.17 -7.29
N CYS A 427 17.37 -1.83 -6.08
CA CYS A 427 17.18 -0.50 -5.51
C CYS A 427 17.83 0.60 -6.37
N SER A 428 19.06 0.37 -6.84
CA SER A 428 19.77 1.29 -7.77
C SER A 428 19.01 1.46 -9.08
N TYR A 429 18.55 0.37 -9.70
CA TYR A 429 17.76 0.43 -10.93
C TYR A 429 16.49 1.28 -10.76
N LEU A 430 15.75 1.07 -9.66
CA LEU A 430 14.53 1.83 -9.37
C LEU A 430 14.83 3.32 -9.16
N ALA A 431 15.89 3.65 -8.42
CA ALA A 431 16.31 5.05 -8.21
C ALA A 431 16.71 5.73 -9.53
N GLU A 432 17.47 5.05 -10.38
CA GLU A 432 17.87 5.58 -11.69
C GLU A 432 16.68 5.74 -12.64
N ALA A 433 15.74 4.78 -12.64
CA ALA A 433 14.52 4.87 -13.44
C ALA A 433 13.66 6.07 -13.00
N SER A 434 13.49 6.25 -11.70
CA SER A 434 12.79 7.41 -11.11
C SER A 434 13.50 8.71 -11.50
N ARG A 435 14.82 8.79 -11.36
CA ARG A 435 15.59 9.98 -11.75
C ARG A 435 15.40 10.34 -13.22
N ARG A 436 15.44 9.36 -14.14
CA ARG A 436 15.17 9.61 -15.56
C ARG A 436 13.78 10.21 -15.80
N GLN A 437 12.76 9.73 -15.08
CA GLN A 437 11.41 10.27 -15.18
C GLN A 437 11.33 11.71 -14.66
N PHE A 438 12.00 12.03 -13.54
CA PHE A 438 12.06 13.40 -13.02
C PHE A 438 12.85 14.34 -13.95
N ASP A 439 13.94 13.90 -14.53
CA ASP A 439 14.71 14.69 -15.51
C ASP A 439 13.86 15.01 -16.76
N ALA A 440 13.04 14.07 -17.21
CA ALA A 440 12.11 14.26 -18.32
C ALA A 440 10.97 15.26 -18.00
N LEU A 441 10.63 15.43 -16.72
CA LEU A 441 9.59 16.35 -16.25
C LEU A 441 10.10 17.80 -16.05
N GLN A 442 11.40 18.09 -16.22
CA GLN A 442 11.95 19.44 -16.01
C GLN A 442 11.20 20.50 -16.83
N PRO A 443 10.69 21.57 -16.18
CA PRO A 443 9.88 22.58 -16.86
C PRO A 443 10.70 23.36 -17.90
N ARG A 444 10.14 23.56 -19.10
CA ARG A 444 10.73 24.36 -20.18
C ARG A 444 9.82 25.49 -20.64
N ASP A 445 8.52 25.39 -20.32
CA ASP A 445 7.46 26.34 -20.67
C ASP A 445 6.31 26.25 -19.66
N GLY A 446 5.24 27.03 -19.89
CA GLY A 446 4.07 27.04 -19.00
C GLY A 446 3.33 25.71 -18.93
N ALA A 447 3.24 24.95 -20.01
CA ALA A 447 2.54 23.66 -20.06
C ALA A 447 3.32 22.57 -19.30
N SER A 448 4.63 22.49 -19.55
CA SER A 448 5.51 21.56 -18.83
C SER A 448 5.63 21.90 -17.33
N LEU A 449 5.58 23.20 -16.96
CA LEU A 449 5.50 23.62 -15.56
C LEU A 449 4.19 23.17 -14.91
N ALA A 450 3.06 23.26 -15.61
CA ALA A 450 1.78 22.76 -15.10
C ALA A 450 1.84 21.23 -14.85
N LYS A 451 2.42 20.48 -15.78
CA LYS A 451 2.62 19.03 -15.61
C LYS A 451 3.58 18.69 -14.48
N TRP A 452 4.66 19.43 -14.33
CA TRP A 452 5.60 19.27 -13.22
C TRP A 452 4.91 19.51 -11.87
N ARG A 453 4.07 20.56 -11.77
CA ARG A 453 3.30 20.85 -10.55
C ARG A 453 2.30 19.75 -10.23
N GLU A 454 1.64 19.18 -11.24
CA GLU A 454 0.71 18.05 -11.06
C GLU A 454 1.45 16.83 -10.48
N VAL A 455 2.57 16.45 -11.08
CA VAL A 455 3.30 15.23 -10.71
C VAL A 455 4.11 15.44 -9.44
N VAL A 456 5.04 16.39 -9.44
CA VAL A 456 5.97 16.62 -8.32
C VAL A 456 5.26 17.31 -7.17
N GLY A 457 4.45 18.34 -7.45
CA GLY A 457 3.63 19.00 -6.43
C GLY A 457 2.67 18.03 -5.73
N GLY A 458 1.98 17.20 -6.52
CA GLY A 458 1.09 16.16 -5.96
C GLY A 458 1.80 15.13 -5.09
N ALA A 459 3.03 14.75 -5.43
CA ALA A 459 3.85 13.90 -4.57
C ALA A 459 4.26 14.61 -3.28
N VAL A 460 4.70 15.87 -3.37
CA VAL A 460 5.05 16.69 -2.19
C VAL A 460 3.83 16.82 -1.26
N GLU A 461 2.65 17.14 -1.80
CA GLU A 461 1.42 17.22 -1.01
C GLU A 461 1.14 15.94 -0.22
N THR A 462 1.37 14.78 -0.84
CA THR A 462 1.22 13.47 -0.19
C THR A 462 2.24 13.28 0.93
N ILE A 463 3.51 13.56 0.67
CA ILE A 463 4.61 13.34 1.62
C ILE A 463 4.50 14.26 2.83
N VAL A 464 4.11 15.53 2.62
CA VAL A 464 3.95 16.50 3.73
C VAL A 464 2.59 16.39 4.44
N GLY A 465 1.69 15.51 3.98
CA GLY A 465 0.41 15.26 4.61
C GLY A 465 -0.65 16.34 4.31
N GLY A 466 -0.60 16.97 3.15
CA GLY A 466 -1.69 17.81 2.69
C GLY A 466 -1.32 19.06 1.89
N MET A 467 -2.35 19.73 1.39
CA MET A 467 -2.25 20.99 0.62
C MET A 467 -2.09 22.20 1.53
N LEU A 468 -1.64 23.32 0.96
CA LEU A 468 -1.68 24.60 1.64
C LEU A 468 -3.13 24.94 2.02
N PRO A 469 -3.39 25.40 3.27
CA PRO A 469 -4.72 25.82 3.68
C PRO A 469 -5.20 27.03 2.89
N ALA A 470 -6.49 27.15 2.71
CA ALA A 470 -7.07 28.36 2.13
C ALA A 470 -6.82 29.55 3.08
N LYS A 471 -6.63 30.75 2.52
CA LYS A 471 -6.39 31.94 3.34
C LYS A 471 -7.51 32.20 4.34
N SER A 472 -8.75 31.85 4.00
CA SER A 472 -9.93 31.93 4.89
C SER A 472 -9.84 31.02 6.11
N ASP A 473 -9.06 29.96 6.04
CA ASP A 473 -8.90 28.96 7.10
C ASP A 473 -7.78 29.35 8.07
N LEU A 474 -6.97 30.33 7.69
CA LEU A 474 -5.88 30.83 8.51
C LEU A 474 -6.33 31.96 9.42
N GLU A 475 -5.92 31.90 10.68
CA GLU A 475 -6.14 32.91 11.70
C GLU A 475 -4.90 33.08 12.56
N ILE A 476 -4.63 34.33 12.99
CA ILE A 476 -3.65 34.60 14.06
C ILE A 476 -4.47 34.88 15.33
N ALA A 477 -4.42 33.98 16.27
CA ALA A 477 -5.06 34.10 17.58
C ALA A 477 -4.03 34.46 18.66
N ASP A 478 -4.53 34.98 19.81
CA ASP A 478 -3.75 35.31 21.00
C ASP A 478 -2.55 36.24 20.72
N GLN A 479 -2.72 37.15 19.76
CA GLN A 479 -1.68 38.05 19.33
C GLN A 479 -1.29 39.03 20.45
N GLN A 480 -0.02 39.10 20.79
CA GLN A 480 0.55 40.10 21.65
C GLN A 480 1.62 40.90 20.87
N VAL A 481 1.65 42.21 21.16
CA VAL A 481 2.61 43.13 20.55
C VAL A 481 3.42 43.76 21.68
N THR A 482 4.75 43.72 21.53
CA THR A 482 5.68 44.27 22.53
C THR A 482 6.75 45.10 21.80
N GLU A 483 6.88 46.34 22.21
CA GLU A 483 8.01 47.19 21.75
C GLU A 483 9.28 46.82 22.50
N ALA A 484 10.34 46.56 21.81
CA ALA A 484 11.61 46.09 22.36
C ALA A 484 12.80 46.90 21.79
N GLY A 485 12.83 48.19 22.08
CA GLY A 485 13.91 49.10 21.68
C GLY A 485 13.97 49.33 20.16
N ASN A 486 14.74 48.50 19.45
CA ASN A 486 14.97 48.65 18.00
C ASN A 486 14.06 47.76 17.15
N HIS A 487 13.11 47.06 17.71
CA HIS A 487 12.17 46.22 17.00
C HIS A 487 10.84 46.07 17.75
N THR A 488 9.78 45.79 16.99
CA THR A 488 8.49 45.37 17.52
C THR A 488 8.41 43.82 17.46
N ARG A 489 8.07 43.20 18.57
CA ARG A 489 7.86 41.75 18.69
C ARG A 489 6.37 41.45 18.66
N PHE A 490 5.96 40.61 17.72
CA PHE A 490 4.61 40.01 17.67
C PHE A 490 4.72 38.56 18.08
N THR A 491 3.87 38.10 18.98
CA THR A 491 3.71 36.69 19.32
C THR A 491 2.26 36.29 19.12
N GLY A 492 2.00 35.05 18.68
CA GLY A 492 0.63 34.58 18.48
C GLY A 492 0.60 33.12 18.02
N LEU A 493 -0.61 32.57 17.96
CA LEU A 493 -0.87 31.25 17.42
C LEU A 493 -1.38 31.38 15.98
N LEU A 494 -0.63 30.86 15.03
CA LEU A 494 -1.11 30.68 13.67
C LEU A 494 -1.97 29.43 13.63
N LYS A 495 -3.26 29.57 13.40
CA LYS A 495 -4.25 28.50 13.37
C LYS A 495 -4.65 28.16 11.94
N ASP A 496 -4.69 26.87 11.63
CA ASP A 496 -5.38 26.31 10.47
C ASP A 496 -6.68 25.64 10.95
N LYS A 497 -7.81 26.33 10.74
CA LYS A 497 -9.13 25.87 11.20
C LYS A 497 -9.59 24.60 10.48
N SER A 498 -9.16 24.42 9.23
CA SER A 498 -9.58 23.27 8.43
C SER A 498 -8.99 21.95 8.94
N ARG A 499 -7.84 22.03 9.64
CA ARG A 499 -7.10 20.86 10.18
C ARG A 499 -7.03 20.83 11.71
N GLY A 500 -7.49 21.85 12.38
CA GLY A 500 -7.31 21.98 13.83
C GLY A 500 -5.84 22.08 14.23
N ALA A 501 -5.01 22.72 13.39
CA ALA A 501 -3.60 22.88 13.64
C ALA A 501 -3.30 24.26 14.27
N GLU A 502 -2.41 24.31 15.26
CA GLU A 502 -1.96 25.53 15.91
C GLU A 502 -0.44 25.57 15.97
N LEU A 503 0.15 26.64 15.40
CA LEU A 503 1.58 26.82 15.38
C LEU A 503 1.96 28.09 16.13
N PRO A 504 2.76 28.03 17.22
CA PRO A 504 3.32 29.20 17.88
C PRO A 504 4.23 29.97 16.92
N ALA A 505 3.99 31.25 16.77
CA ALA A 505 4.76 32.11 15.86
C ALA A 505 5.26 33.37 16.56
N VAL A 506 6.52 33.71 16.31
CA VAL A 506 7.14 34.96 16.77
C VAL A 506 7.64 35.71 15.55
N LEU A 507 7.22 36.97 15.40
CA LEU A 507 7.71 37.87 14.38
C LEU A 507 8.49 39.01 15.06
N LEU A 508 9.71 39.26 14.63
CA LEU A 508 10.53 40.39 15.02
C LEU A 508 10.63 41.37 13.84
N GLN A 509 10.01 42.54 13.96
CA GLN A 509 10.03 43.58 12.95
C GLN A 509 10.94 44.72 13.38
N PRO A 510 12.08 44.90 12.74
CA PRO A 510 12.99 46.04 13.05
C PRO A 510 12.31 47.37 12.75
N SER A 511 12.63 48.42 13.54
CA SER A 511 12.08 49.76 13.37
C SER A 511 12.39 50.35 11.99
N ASN A 512 13.52 49.95 11.36
CA ASN A 512 13.95 50.35 10.03
C ASN A 512 13.86 49.23 8.99
N TRP A 513 12.74 48.48 9.01
CA TRP A 513 12.54 47.32 8.12
C TRP A 513 12.68 47.73 6.63
N ASN A 514 13.48 46.94 5.93
CA ASN A 514 13.83 47.17 4.52
C ASN A 514 12.96 46.34 3.53
N GLY A 515 11.84 45.76 3.98
CA GLY A 515 10.96 44.95 3.15
C GLY A 515 11.40 43.47 3.01
N ARG A 516 12.52 43.05 3.62
CA ARG A 516 12.98 41.65 3.58
C ARG A 516 12.53 40.92 4.86
N ALA A 517 12.07 39.70 4.68
CA ALA A 517 11.73 38.79 5.78
C ALA A 517 12.55 37.51 5.72
N VAL A 518 12.90 36.96 6.87
CA VAL A 518 13.52 35.66 7.02
C VAL A 518 12.57 34.80 7.85
N ILE A 519 12.21 33.60 7.35
CA ILE A 519 11.42 32.63 8.08
C ILE A 519 12.40 31.63 8.69
N TRP A 520 12.33 31.48 10.01
CA TRP A 520 13.12 30.50 10.75
C TRP A 520 12.17 29.42 11.27
N LEU A 521 12.45 28.16 10.92
CA LEU A 521 11.73 26.99 11.45
C LEU A 521 12.61 26.32 12.50
N SER A 522 12.07 26.08 13.70
CA SER A 522 12.79 25.48 14.83
C SER A 522 12.04 24.25 15.37
#